data_b5ae7b2721ff3b059cc79343eae846fe
#
_entry.id   b5ae7b2721ff3b059cc79343eae846fe
#
_cell.length_a   1.000
_cell.length_b   1.000
_cell.length_c   1.000
_cell.angle_alpha   90.00
_cell.angle_beta   90.00
_cell.angle_gamma   90.00
#
_symmetry.space_group_name_H-M   'P 1'
#
loop_
_entity.id
_entity.type
_entity.pdbx_description
1 polymer ?
#
loop_
_entity_poly.entity_id
_entity_poly.type
_entity_poly.pdbx_seq_one_letter_code
_entity_poly.pdbx_strand_id
1 'polypeptide(L)'
;RDVGWEDSDYPHGTLMALRRGCVLDVGLFDERYFAYCEEADLGIRATRSGWQVGLVRGAMVENPESGSEAATIDYLMLRNTLLLLRTHFGIRNAAFRAGVVLVESVVGWWRPEVRSPYHTGRSRFRAVLHAITGRFGPP
;
A
#
# COMPACT_ATOMS: atom_id res chain seq x y z
N ARG A 1 -17.72 -3.23 25.98
CA ARG A 1 -16.97 -3.05 24.71
C ARG A 1 -17.85 -3.63 23.63
N ASP A 2 -18.27 -2.83 22.66
CA ASP A 2 -19.03 -3.33 21.53
C ASP A 2 -18.12 -4.22 20.67
N VAL A 3 -18.39 -5.51 20.72
CA VAL A 3 -17.77 -6.49 19.83
C VAL A 3 -18.64 -6.54 18.57
N GLY A 4 -18.05 -6.30 17.42
CA GLY A 4 -18.79 -6.25 16.17
C GLY A 4 -17.88 -6.29 14.95
N TRP A 5 -18.51 -6.35 13.78
CA TRP A 5 -17.87 -6.26 12.48
C TRP A 5 -18.04 -4.87 11.88
N GLU A 6 -17.00 -4.37 11.23
CA GLU A 6 -17.03 -3.13 10.47
C GLU A 6 -16.38 -3.38 9.10
N ASP A 7 -17.14 -3.14 8.04
CA ASP A 7 -16.64 -3.31 6.67
C ASP A 7 -15.48 -2.34 6.39
N SER A 8 -14.47 -2.83 5.70
CA SER A 8 -13.29 -2.06 5.30
C SER A 8 -12.89 -2.45 3.88
N ASP A 9 -12.23 -1.53 3.17
CA ASP A 9 -11.74 -1.79 1.81
C ASP A 9 -10.60 -2.81 1.79
N TYR A 10 -9.82 -2.87 2.88
CA TYR A 10 -8.72 -3.83 3.04
C TYR A 10 -8.43 -4.11 4.51
N PRO A 11 -7.87 -5.27 4.85
CA PRO A 11 -7.50 -5.60 6.21
C PRO A 11 -6.25 -4.83 6.63
N HIS A 12 -6.07 -4.61 7.93
CA HIS A 12 -4.88 -3.96 8.45
C HIS A 12 -3.72 -4.96 8.59
N GLY A 13 -2.55 -4.64 8.05
CA GLY A 13 -1.40 -5.54 7.97
C GLY A 13 -0.77 -5.95 9.31
N THR A 14 -1.05 -5.22 10.41
CA THR A 14 -0.47 -5.51 11.74
C THR A 14 -0.94 -6.85 12.31
N LEU A 15 -2.24 -7.16 12.19
CA LEU A 15 -2.83 -8.44 12.54
C LEU A 15 -3.96 -8.75 11.60
N MET A 16 -3.83 -9.84 10.89
CA MET A 16 -4.78 -10.25 9.87
C MET A 16 -5.19 -11.70 10.05
N ALA A 17 -6.48 -11.98 10.06
CA ALA A 17 -7.02 -13.33 10.01
C ALA A 17 -7.62 -13.60 8.63
N LEU A 18 -7.19 -14.64 7.97
CA LEU A 18 -7.65 -15.02 6.63
C LEU A 18 -8.39 -16.35 6.68
N ARG A 19 -9.56 -16.41 6.05
CA ARG A 19 -10.23 -17.69 5.83
C ARG A 19 -9.45 -18.50 4.79
N ARG A 20 -9.19 -19.77 5.10
CA ARG A 20 -8.51 -20.68 4.16
C ARG A 20 -9.19 -20.72 2.79
N GLY A 21 -10.53 -20.73 2.75
CA GLY A 21 -11.29 -20.70 1.49
C GLY A 21 -11.00 -19.46 0.65
N CYS A 22 -10.91 -18.29 1.27
CA CYS A 22 -10.52 -17.05 0.60
C CYS A 22 -9.11 -17.16 -0.01
N VAL A 23 -8.14 -17.64 0.78
CA VAL A 23 -6.76 -17.81 0.30
C VAL A 23 -6.65 -18.80 -0.87
N LEU A 24 -7.43 -19.87 -0.85
CA LEU A 24 -7.46 -20.84 -1.95
C LEU A 24 -8.12 -20.26 -3.23
N ASP A 25 -9.07 -19.35 -3.08
CA ASP A 25 -9.79 -18.71 -4.17
C ASP A 25 -8.99 -17.57 -4.81
N VAL A 26 -8.47 -16.63 -4.01
CA VAL A 26 -7.83 -15.42 -4.51
C VAL A 26 -6.30 -15.44 -4.45
N GLY A 27 -5.70 -16.44 -3.85
CA GLY A 27 -4.26 -16.54 -3.59
C GLY A 27 -3.82 -15.75 -2.36
N LEU A 28 -2.53 -15.85 -2.04
CA LEU A 28 -1.87 -15.10 -0.97
C LEU A 28 -1.41 -13.72 -1.46
N PHE A 29 -0.46 -13.14 -0.74
CA PHE A 29 0.16 -11.86 -1.09
C PHE A 29 0.93 -11.94 -2.41
N ASP A 30 0.84 -10.90 -3.19
CA ASP A 30 1.67 -10.72 -4.38
C ASP A 30 3.08 -10.26 -3.95
N GLU A 31 4.07 -11.11 -4.13
CA GLU A 31 5.45 -10.90 -3.69
C GLU A 31 6.11 -9.66 -4.32
N ARG A 32 5.54 -9.12 -5.41
CA ARG A 32 6.02 -7.88 -6.03
C ARG A 32 5.95 -6.70 -5.08
N TYR A 33 5.01 -6.68 -4.14
CA TYR A 33 4.90 -5.61 -3.15
C TYR A 33 6.04 -5.64 -2.12
N PHE A 34 6.46 -6.82 -1.68
CA PHE A 34 7.43 -7.04 -0.60
C PHE A 34 6.92 -6.56 0.76
N ALA A 35 6.61 -5.27 0.89
CA ALA A 35 5.98 -4.65 2.06
C ALA A 35 5.24 -3.37 1.63
N TYR A 36 4.15 -3.06 2.32
CA TYR A 36 3.19 -1.98 2.05
C TYR A 36 2.35 -2.19 0.78
N CYS A 37 1.06 -2.01 0.89
CA CYS A 37 0.01 -2.20 -0.11
C CYS A 37 -0.31 -3.67 -0.48
N GLU A 38 0.41 -4.66 0.05
CA GLU A 38 0.10 -6.09 -0.17
C GLU A 38 -1.26 -6.47 0.42
N GLU A 39 -1.60 -5.91 1.58
CA GLU A 39 -2.90 -6.07 2.21
C GLU A 39 -4.02 -5.41 1.43
N ALA A 40 -3.76 -4.25 0.82
CA ALA A 40 -4.72 -3.57 -0.02
C ALA A 40 -4.97 -4.35 -1.32
N ASP A 41 -3.94 -4.90 -1.95
CA ASP A 41 -4.06 -5.78 -3.10
C ASP A 41 -4.91 -7.02 -2.77
N LEU A 42 -4.61 -7.69 -1.66
CA LEU A 42 -5.37 -8.86 -1.19
C LEU A 42 -6.83 -8.50 -0.91
N GLY A 43 -7.08 -7.36 -0.23
CA GLY A 43 -8.42 -6.86 0.06
C GLY A 43 -9.24 -6.63 -1.22
N ILE A 44 -8.65 -5.98 -2.22
CA ILE A 44 -9.32 -5.75 -3.53
C ILE A 44 -9.63 -7.07 -4.23
N ARG A 45 -8.70 -8.04 -4.25
CA ARG A 45 -8.95 -9.36 -4.85
C ARG A 45 -10.05 -10.11 -4.12
N ALA A 46 -10.00 -10.13 -2.79
CA ALA A 46 -11.01 -10.78 -1.96
C ALA A 46 -12.40 -10.17 -2.19
N THR A 47 -12.54 -8.86 -2.11
CA THR A 47 -13.82 -8.17 -2.31
C THR A 47 -14.39 -8.40 -3.70
N ARG A 48 -13.55 -8.37 -4.75
CA ARG A 48 -13.99 -8.66 -6.13
C ARG A 48 -14.45 -10.10 -6.34
N SER A 49 -13.96 -11.02 -5.52
CA SER A 49 -14.40 -12.43 -5.51
C SER A 49 -15.59 -12.68 -4.55
N GLY A 50 -16.18 -11.63 -3.98
CA GLY A 50 -17.36 -11.74 -3.12
C GLY A 50 -17.07 -12.03 -1.64
N TRP A 51 -15.82 -12.00 -1.23
CA TRP A 51 -15.45 -12.13 0.18
C TRP A 51 -15.65 -10.82 0.93
N GLN A 52 -16.09 -10.91 2.18
CA GLN A 52 -16.17 -9.75 3.06
C GLN A 52 -14.80 -9.46 3.67
N VAL A 53 -14.44 -8.18 3.67
CA VAL A 53 -13.23 -7.64 4.29
C VAL A 53 -13.63 -6.61 5.34
N GLY A 54 -13.02 -6.65 6.52
CA GLY A 54 -13.38 -5.70 7.56
C GLY A 54 -12.57 -5.85 8.84
N LEU A 55 -12.92 -5.05 9.82
CA LEU A 55 -12.31 -4.99 11.14
C LEU A 55 -13.21 -5.64 12.20
N VAL A 56 -12.58 -6.37 13.10
CA VAL A 56 -13.26 -6.89 14.31
C VAL A 56 -13.13 -5.84 15.40
N ARG A 57 -14.24 -5.15 15.71
CA ARG A 57 -14.29 -4.19 16.81
C ARG A 57 -14.00 -4.88 18.13
N GLY A 58 -13.24 -4.23 18.99
CA GLY A 58 -12.87 -4.75 20.31
C GLY A 58 -11.65 -5.67 20.31
N ALA A 59 -11.17 -6.13 19.15
CA ALA A 59 -9.86 -6.74 19.05
C ALA A 59 -8.78 -5.65 19.04
N MET A 60 -7.87 -5.71 20.02
CA MET A 60 -6.80 -4.73 20.16
C MET A 60 -5.45 -5.44 20.10
N VAL A 61 -4.51 -4.84 19.39
CA VAL A 61 -3.13 -5.33 19.26
C VAL A 61 -2.18 -4.20 19.56
N GLU A 62 -1.22 -4.45 20.40
CA GLU A 62 -0.09 -3.54 20.58
C GLU A 62 0.93 -3.77 19.48
N ASN A 63 1.22 -2.73 18.73
CA ASN A 63 2.21 -2.75 17.67
C ASN A 63 3.35 -1.79 18.04
N PRO A 64 4.53 -2.29 18.44
CA PRO A 64 5.67 -1.42 18.67
C PRO A 64 6.06 -0.70 17.38
N GLU A 65 6.64 0.49 17.51
CA GLU A 65 7.03 1.31 16.37
C GLU A 65 7.88 0.52 15.36
N SER A 66 7.57 0.72 14.08
CA SER A 66 8.35 0.12 12.99
C SER A 66 9.76 0.70 12.98
N GLY A 67 10.77 -0.16 12.98
CA GLY A 67 12.18 0.21 12.85
C GLY A 67 12.62 0.55 11.42
N SER A 68 11.70 0.65 10.47
CA SER A 68 12.05 0.93 9.07
C SER A 68 12.44 2.39 8.87
N GLU A 69 13.49 2.62 8.08
CA GLU A 69 13.92 3.98 7.71
C GLU A 69 12.83 4.70 6.90
N ALA A 70 12.63 5.99 7.17
CA ALA A 70 11.65 6.83 6.49
C ALA A 70 11.80 6.81 4.95
N ALA A 71 13.03 6.78 4.46
CA ALA A 71 13.33 6.69 3.03
C ALA A 71 12.85 5.38 2.38
N THR A 72 12.96 4.28 3.10
CA THR A 72 12.49 2.96 2.66
C THR A 72 10.96 2.91 2.65
N ILE A 73 10.33 3.47 3.69
CA ILE A 73 8.86 3.56 3.77
C ILE A 73 8.33 4.39 2.59
N ASP A 74 8.84 5.62 2.39
CA ASP A 74 8.42 6.53 1.30
C ASP A 74 8.59 5.86 -0.08
N TYR A 75 9.74 5.20 -0.30
CA TYR A 75 10.01 4.47 -1.53
C TYR A 75 9.02 3.34 -1.78
N LEU A 76 8.86 2.44 -0.81
CA LEU A 76 7.99 1.26 -0.98
C LEU A 76 6.52 1.66 -1.12
N MET A 77 6.02 2.55 -0.27
CA MET A 77 4.63 3.01 -0.34
C MET A 77 4.33 3.65 -1.70
N LEU A 78 5.19 4.50 -2.22
CA LEU A 78 4.96 5.16 -3.50
C LEU A 78 5.04 4.19 -4.68
N ARG A 79 6.10 3.36 -4.74
CA ARG A 79 6.27 2.34 -5.78
C ARG A 79 5.10 1.38 -5.83
N ASN A 80 4.69 0.91 -4.67
CA ASN A 80 3.63 -0.08 -4.53
C ASN A 80 2.24 0.51 -4.77
N THR A 81 2.00 1.76 -4.39
CA THR A 81 0.77 2.48 -4.80
C THR A 81 0.65 2.55 -6.32
N LEU A 82 1.74 2.81 -7.03
CA LEU A 82 1.72 2.83 -8.50
C LEU A 82 1.47 1.44 -9.09
N LEU A 83 2.04 0.38 -8.48
CA LEU A 83 1.74 -1.01 -8.85
C LEU A 83 0.26 -1.34 -8.63
N LEU A 84 -0.28 -1.00 -7.45
CA LEU A 84 -1.69 -1.23 -7.09
C LEU A 84 -2.64 -0.56 -8.09
N LEU A 85 -2.40 0.72 -8.36
CA LEU A 85 -3.21 1.47 -9.32
C LEU A 85 -3.13 0.87 -10.72
N ARG A 86 -1.93 0.51 -11.17
CA ARG A 86 -1.74 -0.12 -12.48
C ARG A 86 -2.47 -1.46 -12.58
N THR A 87 -2.39 -2.29 -11.53
CA THR A 87 -2.95 -3.64 -11.51
C THR A 87 -4.48 -3.61 -11.44
N HIS A 88 -5.05 -2.77 -10.59
CA HIS A 88 -6.48 -2.81 -10.28
C HIS A 88 -7.31 -1.73 -10.96
N PHE A 89 -6.71 -0.57 -11.32
CA PHE A 89 -7.42 0.61 -11.83
C PHE A 89 -6.90 1.09 -13.18
N GLY A 90 -5.88 0.42 -13.72
CA GLY A 90 -5.34 0.68 -15.05
C GLY A 90 -4.21 1.70 -15.10
N ILE A 91 -3.49 1.65 -16.22
CA ILE A 91 -2.25 2.43 -16.44
C ILE A 91 -2.48 3.95 -16.37
N ARG A 92 -3.66 4.43 -16.77
CA ARG A 92 -3.98 5.87 -16.77
C ARG A 92 -3.98 6.45 -15.35
N ASN A 93 -4.58 5.72 -14.40
CA ASN A 93 -4.61 6.12 -12.99
C ASN A 93 -3.20 6.07 -12.37
N ALA A 94 -2.41 5.04 -12.69
CA ALA A 94 -1.03 4.94 -12.25
C ALA A 94 -0.18 6.10 -12.82
N ALA A 95 -0.33 6.44 -14.10
CA ALA A 95 0.39 7.54 -14.74
C ALA A 95 0.00 8.90 -14.15
N PHE A 96 -1.30 9.13 -13.91
CA PHE A 96 -1.77 10.34 -13.24
C PHE A 96 -1.15 10.49 -11.84
N ARG A 97 -1.21 9.43 -11.03
CA ARG A 97 -0.60 9.44 -9.69
C ARG A 97 0.92 9.64 -9.72
N ALA A 98 1.61 9.03 -10.69
CA ALA A 98 3.05 9.25 -10.87
C ALA A 98 3.35 10.74 -11.17
N GLY A 99 2.56 11.38 -12.03
CA GLY A 99 2.64 12.82 -12.29
C GLY A 99 2.45 13.66 -11.03
N VAL A 100 1.42 13.35 -10.22
CA VAL A 100 1.17 14.01 -8.94
C VAL A 100 2.38 13.86 -8.01
N VAL A 101 2.94 12.65 -7.86
CA VAL A 101 4.13 12.40 -7.02
C VAL A 101 5.32 13.23 -7.46
N LEU A 102 5.55 13.37 -8.77
CA LEU A 102 6.64 14.20 -9.28
C LEU A 102 6.41 15.69 -8.99
N VAL A 103 5.19 16.19 -9.18
CA VAL A 103 4.83 17.57 -8.83
C VAL A 103 4.99 17.82 -7.32
N GLU A 104 4.44 16.93 -6.47
CA GLU A 104 4.61 17.00 -5.02
C GLU A 104 6.08 17.02 -4.61
N SER A 105 6.94 16.26 -5.32
CA SER A 105 8.37 16.19 -5.03
C SER A 105 9.08 17.50 -5.37
N VAL A 106 8.73 18.12 -6.49
CA VAL A 106 9.26 19.43 -6.91
C VAL A 106 8.76 20.53 -5.98
N VAL A 107 7.44 20.59 -5.73
CA VAL A 107 6.85 21.56 -4.81
C VAL A 107 7.43 21.43 -3.40
N GLY A 108 7.56 20.20 -2.91
CA GLY A 108 8.17 19.92 -1.60
C GLY A 108 9.63 20.37 -1.51
N TRP A 109 10.35 20.54 -2.62
CA TRP A 109 11.67 21.13 -2.60
C TRP A 109 11.63 22.62 -2.22
N TRP A 110 10.66 23.35 -2.78
CA TRP A 110 10.49 24.79 -2.55
C TRP A 110 9.67 25.10 -1.28
N ARG A 111 8.78 24.18 -0.88
CA ARG A 111 7.87 24.32 0.27
C ARG A 111 7.99 23.13 1.22
N PRO A 112 8.94 23.14 2.16
CA PRO A 112 9.13 22.03 3.10
C PRO A 112 7.90 21.71 3.95
N GLU A 113 7.04 22.69 4.20
CA GLU A 113 5.81 22.57 4.99
C GLU A 113 4.75 21.63 4.38
N VAL A 114 4.80 21.38 3.07
CA VAL A 114 3.87 20.45 2.39
C VAL A 114 4.41 19.02 2.25
N ARG A 115 5.59 18.74 2.82
CA ARG A 115 6.18 17.40 2.77
C ARG A 115 5.44 16.45 3.69
N SER A 116 5.23 15.21 3.24
CA SER A 116 4.81 14.12 4.13
C SER A 116 5.91 13.82 5.16
N PRO A 117 5.58 13.21 6.31
CA PRO A 117 6.55 12.86 7.35
C PRO A 117 7.74 12.01 6.85
N TYR A 118 7.50 11.18 5.82
CA TYR A 118 8.50 10.27 5.23
C TYR A 118 9.15 10.82 3.96
N HIS A 119 8.90 12.09 3.60
CA HIS A 119 9.32 12.66 2.32
C HIS A 119 10.83 12.65 2.12
N THR A 120 11.29 11.89 1.13
CA THR A 120 12.67 11.90 0.64
C THR A 120 12.68 12.00 -0.88
N GLY A 121 13.12 13.13 -1.42
CA GLY A 121 13.02 13.41 -2.86
C GLY A 121 13.67 12.33 -3.74
N ARG A 122 14.84 11.79 -3.36
CA ARG A 122 15.52 10.70 -4.09
C ARG A 122 14.70 9.41 -4.10
N SER A 123 14.10 9.05 -2.97
CA SER A 123 13.26 7.85 -2.87
C SER A 123 12.04 7.92 -3.77
N ARG A 124 11.43 9.09 -3.90
CA ARG A 124 10.25 9.31 -4.76
C ARG A 124 10.57 9.15 -6.23
N PHE A 125 11.65 9.77 -6.72
CA PHE A 125 12.10 9.56 -8.11
C PHE A 125 12.43 8.10 -8.39
N ARG A 126 13.16 7.44 -7.48
CA ARG A 126 13.47 6.02 -7.58
C ARG A 126 12.21 5.16 -7.62
N ALA A 127 11.21 5.46 -6.78
CA ALA A 127 9.93 4.74 -6.74
C ALA A 127 9.20 4.82 -8.09
N VAL A 128 9.08 6.02 -8.67
CA VAL A 128 8.45 6.22 -9.98
C VAL A 128 9.22 5.49 -11.09
N LEU A 129 10.55 5.63 -11.11
CA LEU A 129 11.40 4.95 -12.10
C LEU A 129 11.25 3.43 -12.02
N HIS A 130 11.28 2.85 -10.81
CA HIS A 130 11.14 1.41 -10.62
C HIS A 130 9.74 0.92 -10.97
N ALA A 131 8.69 1.69 -10.67
CA ALA A 131 7.32 1.36 -11.07
C ALA A 131 7.16 1.34 -12.60
N ILE A 132 7.78 2.27 -13.33
CA ILE A 132 7.76 2.34 -14.81
C ILE A 132 8.57 1.19 -15.40
N THR A 133 9.75 0.90 -14.86
CA THR A 133 10.66 -0.14 -15.38
C THR A 133 10.33 -1.55 -14.91
N GLY A 134 9.27 -1.72 -14.08
CA GLY A 134 8.83 -3.03 -13.58
C GLY A 134 9.77 -3.65 -12.53
N ARG A 135 10.54 -2.83 -11.82
CA ARG A 135 11.43 -3.29 -10.74
C ARG A 135 10.67 -3.33 -9.42
N PHE A 136 10.18 -4.50 -9.07
CA PHE A 136 9.43 -4.77 -7.85
C PHE A 136 10.16 -5.78 -6.95
N GLY A 137 9.56 -6.09 -5.77
CA GLY A 137 10.16 -6.95 -4.76
C GLY A 137 11.00 -6.15 -3.74
N PRO A 138 11.99 -6.75 -3.09
CA PRO A 138 12.87 -6.08 -2.12
C PRO A 138 13.52 -4.82 -2.69
N PRO A 139 13.78 -3.78 -1.87
CA PRO A 139 14.35 -2.50 -2.30
C PRO A 139 15.80 -2.58 -2.73
#